data_872d8eef46019bdc9bb6d29bfc9d1320
#
_entry.id   872d8eef46019bdc9bb6d29bfc9d1320
#
_cell.length_a   1.000
_cell.length_b   1.000
_cell.length_c   1.000
_cell.angle_alpha   90.00
_cell.angle_beta   90.00
_cell.angle_gamma   90.00
#
_symmetry.space_group_name_H-M   'P 1'
#
loop_
_entity.id
_entity.type
_entity.pdbx_description
1 polymer ?
#
loop_
_entity_poly.entity_id
_entity_poly.type
_entity_poly.pdbx_seq_one_letter_code
_entity_poly.pdbx_strand_id
1 'polypeptide(L)'
;MKYQIFFLLLSLVVVSACAAPEQREITFPRATIQIGDIKREVQLADTPQLRERGLMFQQTADAGMLLLYPQPQLISLWMRNTDLALDVAFIDPLWRVIAIKPLHPLDETPVSVPTEALAALEMPRGWFQKHNIEVGEKLTLLP
;
A
#
# COMPACT_ATOMS: atom_id res chain seq x y z
N MET A 1 41.20 52.55 44.92
CA MET A 1 40.03 51.68 44.74
C MET A 1 39.91 51.35 43.29
N LYS A 2 40.26 50.12 42.91
CA LYS A 2 40.15 49.68 41.49
C LYS A 2 38.92 48.78 41.40
N TYR A 3 37.88 49.27 40.66
CA TYR A 3 36.72 48.47 40.35
C TYR A 3 37.01 47.65 39.10
N GLN A 4 37.14 46.32 39.26
CA GLN A 4 37.14 45.38 38.12
C GLN A 4 35.70 45.10 37.76
N ILE A 5 35.32 45.55 36.55
CA ILE A 5 34.04 45.19 35.97
C ILE A 5 34.21 43.86 35.28
N PHE A 6 33.54 42.81 35.81
CA PHE A 6 33.52 41.46 35.26
C PHE A 6 32.41 41.41 34.16
N PHE A 7 32.82 41.44 32.93
CA PHE A 7 31.89 41.22 31.80
C PHE A 7 31.57 39.74 31.70
N LEU A 8 30.36 39.35 32.11
CA LEU A 8 29.84 38.00 31.93
C LEU A 8 29.33 37.88 30.49
N LEU A 9 30.09 37.22 29.60
CA LEU A 9 29.69 36.88 28.24
C LEU A 9 28.70 35.72 28.32
N LEU A 10 27.40 36.02 28.21
CA LEU A 10 26.34 35.04 28.08
C LEU A 10 26.33 34.50 26.62
N SER A 11 26.97 33.37 26.40
CA SER A 11 26.92 32.69 25.07
C SER A 11 25.55 32.08 24.87
N LEU A 12 24.77 32.68 23.97
CA LEU A 12 23.49 32.18 23.50
C LEU A 12 23.75 30.97 22.59
N VAL A 13 23.58 29.76 23.09
CA VAL A 13 23.60 28.54 22.26
C VAL A 13 22.29 28.45 21.53
N VAL A 14 22.28 28.77 20.22
CA VAL A 14 21.14 28.56 19.34
C VAL A 14 21.14 27.06 18.98
N VAL A 15 20.31 26.27 19.65
CA VAL A 15 20.04 24.89 19.24
C VAL A 15 19.14 24.96 18.03
N SER A 16 19.72 24.80 16.83
CA SER A 16 18.99 24.59 15.59
C SER A 16 18.33 23.20 15.65
N ALA A 17 17.06 23.16 16.01
CA ALA A 17 16.28 21.93 15.93
C ALA A 17 16.09 21.61 14.42
N CYS A 18 16.86 20.66 13.89
CA CYS A 18 16.54 20.02 12.63
C CYS A 18 15.18 19.33 12.82
N ALA A 19 14.10 19.96 12.36
CA ALA A 19 12.83 19.31 12.22
C ALA A 19 13.00 18.15 11.24
N ALA A 20 12.82 16.91 11.72
CA ALA A 20 12.72 15.75 10.84
C ALA A 20 11.58 16.02 9.83
N PRO A 21 11.74 15.63 8.56
CA PRO A 21 10.65 15.81 7.59
C PRO A 21 9.40 15.12 8.14
N GLU A 22 8.35 15.91 8.30
CA GLU A 22 7.03 15.43 8.72
C GLU A 22 6.59 14.38 7.68
N GLN A 23 6.66 13.11 8.02
CA GLN A 23 6.13 12.04 7.20
C GLN A 23 4.61 12.24 7.19
N ARG A 24 4.09 12.89 6.16
CA ARG A 24 2.65 13.00 5.96
C ARG A 24 2.09 11.59 5.97
N GLU A 25 1.25 11.32 6.96
CA GLU A 25 0.52 10.06 7.04
C GLU A 25 -0.32 9.91 5.77
N ILE A 26 0.01 8.91 4.94
CA ILE A 26 -0.72 8.66 3.70
C ILE A 26 -2.02 7.96 4.09
N THR A 27 -3.14 8.64 3.85
CA THR A 27 -4.47 8.09 4.06
C THR A 27 -5.00 7.55 2.74
N PHE A 28 -5.42 6.29 2.73
CA PHE A 28 -6.05 5.66 1.57
C PHE A 28 -7.56 5.85 1.60
N PRO A 29 -8.19 6.28 0.49
CA PRO A 29 -9.62 6.16 0.31
C PRO A 29 -10.09 4.72 0.54
N ARG A 30 -11.38 4.54 0.74
CA ARG A 30 -11.99 3.21 0.87
C ARG A 30 -12.89 2.94 -0.32
N ALA A 31 -12.93 1.67 -0.72
CA ALA A 31 -13.86 1.18 -1.73
C ALA A 31 -14.55 -0.07 -1.21
N THR A 32 -15.83 -0.21 -1.50
CA THR A 32 -16.54 -1.45 -1.20
C THR A 32 -16.49 -2.35 -2.43
N ILE A 33 -15.98 -3.55 -2.26
CA ILE A 33 -15.93 -4.57 -3.30
C ILE A 33 -16.87 -5.72 -2.98
N GLN A 34 -17.34 -6.38 -4.02
CA GLN A 34 -17.93 -7.71 -3.95
C GLN A 34 -17.17 -8.66 -4.86
N ILE A 35 -16.76 -9.81 -4.33
CA ILE A 35 -16.11 -10.88 -5.07
C ILE A 35 -16.63 -12.22 -4.55
N GLY A 36 -17.19 -13.05 -5.44
CA GLY A 36 -18.02 -14.18 -5.03
C GLY A 36 -19.15 -13.71 -4.12
N ASP A 37 -19.34 -14.39 -2.99
CA ASP A 37 -20.33 -14.01 -1.98
C ASP A 37 -19.80 -13.00 -0.94
N ILE A 38 -18.57 -12.56 -1.07
CA ILE A 38 -17.93 -11.67 -0.10
C ILE A 38 -18.11 -10.22 -0.49
N LYS A 39 -18.74 -9.46 0.39
CA LYS A 39 -18.77 -7.99 0.37
C LYS A 39 -17.81 -7.44 1.40
N ARG A 40 -16.89 -6.56 0.99
CA ARG A 40 -15.84 -6.06 1.87
C ARG A 40 -15.41 -4.65 1.51
N GLU A 41 -15.13 -3.84 2.52
CA GLU A 41 -14.43 -2.58 2.38
C GLU A 41 -12.92 -2.83 2.35
N VAL A 42 -12.24 -2.26 1.35
CA VAL A 42 -10.79 -2.32 1.16
C VAL A 42 -10.20 -0.92 1.02
N GLN A 43 -8.91 -0.79 1.24
CA GLN A 43 -8.17 0.42 0.88
C GLN A 43 -8.15 0.56 -0.64
N LEU A 44 -8.23 1.79 -1.15
CA LEU A 44 -8.17 2.07 -2.58
C LEU A 44 -6.90 2.84 -2.92
N ALA A 45 -6.12 2.32 -3.86
CA ALA A 45 -4.94 2.96 -4.43
C ALA A 45 -5.17 3.24 -5.92
N ASP A 46 -5.82 4.38 -6.23
CA ASP A 46 -6.23 4.77 -7.59
C ASP A 46 -5.36 5.87 -8.20
N THR A 47 -4.42 6.44 -7.44
CA THR A 47 -3.41 7.38 -7.93
C THR A 47 -2.03 6.72 -8.04
N PRO A 48 -1.11 7.22 -8.89
CA PRO A 48 0.24 6.70 -8.97
C PRO A 48 0.95 6.65 -7.61
N GLN A 49 0.82 7.71 -6.81
CA GLN A 49 1.45 7.83 -5.49
C GLN A 49 0.90 6.78 -4.50
N LEU A 50 -0.42 6.57 -4.50
CA LEU A 50 -1.05 5.57 -3.64
C LEU A 50 -0.67 4.15 -4.07
N ARG A 51 -0.63 3.86 -5.38
CA ARG A 51 -0.19 2.56 -5.89
C ARG A 51 1.28 2.28 -5.59
N GLU A 52 2.16 3.28 -5.73
CA GLU A 52 3.57 3.16 -5.35
C GLU A 52 3.74 2.89 -3.86
N ARG A 53 2.96 3.56 -3.01
CA ARG A 53 2.97 3.34 -1.57
C ARG A 53 2.45 1.95 -1.20
N GLY A 54 1.35 1.51 -1.79
CA GLY A 54 0.76 0.20 -1.49
C GLY A 54 0.63 -0.02 0.02
N LEU A 55 0.87 -1.24 0.47
CA LEU A 55 0.84 -1.65 1.89
C LEU A 55 2.17 -1.42 2.63
N MET A 56 3.12 -0.68 2.05
CA MET A 56 4.40 -0.37 2.70
C MET A 56 4.19 0.25 4.09
N PHE A 57 4.96 -0.24 5.07
CA PHE A 57 4.98 0.21 6.47
C PHE A 57 3.68 -0.02 7.24
N GLN A 58 2.67 -0.69 6.67
CA GLN A 58 1.48 -1.10 7.41
C GLN A 58 1.80 -2.30 8.30
N GLN A 59 1.13 -2.38 9.47
CA GLN A 59 1.32 -3.45 10.44
C GLN A 59 0.40 -4.65 10.18
N THR A 60 -0.65 -4.46 9.40
CA THR A 60 -1.63 -5.48 9.04
C THR A 60 -2.17 -5.23 7.63
N ALA A 61 -2.55 -6.30 6.95
CA ALA A 61 -3.26 -6.26 5.68
C ALA A 61 -4.74 -6.61 5.82
N ASP A 62 -5.29 -6.60 7.02
CA ASP A 62 -6.66 -7.07 7.27
C ASP A 62 -7.72 -6.36 6.44
N ALA A 63 -7.52 -5.07 6.17
CA ALA A 63 -8.42 -4.33 5.29
C ALA A 63 -8.28 -4.75 3.81
N GLY A 64 -7.12 -5.29 3.39
CA GLY A 64 -6.78 -5.45 1.98
C GLY A 64 -6.57 -4.13 1.25
N MET A 65 -6.13 -4.21 -0.01
CA MET A 65 -5.96 -3.05 -0.88
C MET A 65 -6.29 -3.38 -2.33
N LEU A 66 -7.10 -2.53 -2.95
CA LEU A 66 -7.34 -2.56 -4.39
C LEU A 66 -6.46 -1.50 -5.07
N LEU A 67 -5.47 -1.94 -5.85
CA LEU A 67 -4.71 -1.09 -6.75
C LEU A 67 -5.50 -0.99 -8.06
N LEU A 68 -6.03 0.19 -8.35
CA LEU A 68 -6.84 0.44 -9.54
C LEU A 68 -6.08 1.33 -10.53
N TYR A 69 -6.03 0.91 -11.77
CA TYR A 69 -5.34 1.64 -12.85
C TYR A 69 -6.35 2.33 -13.77
N PRO A 70 -6.00 3.50 -14.36
CA PRO A 70 -6.92 4.24 -15.21
C PRO A 70 -7.23 3.53 -16.54
N GLN A 71 -6.35 2.60 -16.93
CA GLN A 71 -6.49 1.76 -18.13
C GLN A 71 -5.74 0.44 -17.94
N PRO A 72 -6.11 -0.62 -18.67
CA PRO A 72 -5.40 -1.90 -18.62
C PRO A 72 -3.92 -1.73 -18.97
N GLN A 73 -3.07 -2.45 -18.25
CA GLN A 73 -1.62 -2.46 -18.47
C GLN A 73 -0.97 -3.71 -17.86
N LEU A 74 0.29 -3.96 -18.19
CA LEU A 74 1.08 -4.98 -17.50
C LEU A 74 1.38 -4.49 -16.08
N ILE A 75 0.74 -5.09 -15.10
CA ILE A 75 0.94 -4.77 -13.68
C ILE A 75 2.09 -5.62 -13.16
N SER A 76 3.04 -4.98 -12.48
CA SER A 76 4.15 -5.61 -11.78
C SER A 76 4.21 -5.08 -10.35
N LEU A 77 4.22 -5.98 -9.37
CA LEU A 77 4.19 -5.68 -7.95
C LEU A 77 5.45 -6.19 -7.27
N TRP A 78 5.86 -5.56 -6.20
CA TRP A 78 6.99 -5.93 -5.36
C TRP A 78 6.65 -5.70 -3.89
N MET A 79 7.46 -6.24 -2.97
CA MET A 79 7.20 -6.15 -1.53
C MET A 79 8.20 -5.26 -0.80
N ARG A 80 8.76 -4.24 -1.49
CA ARG A 80 9.65 -3.26 -0.84
C ARG A 80 8.95 -2.64 0.37
N ASN A 81 9.63 -2.59 1.52
CA ASN A 81 9.12 -2.02 2.77
C ASN A 81 7.77 -2.60 3.24
N THR A 82 7.39 -3.79 2.78
CA THR A 82 6.14 -4.47 3.12
C THR A 82 6.47 -5.78 3.81
N ASP A 83 6.43 -5.78 5.14
CA ASP A 83 6.71 -6.96 5.99
C ASP A 83 5.40 -7.70 6.32
N LEU A 84 4.64 -8.02 5.28
CA LEU A 84 3.36 -8.71 5.35
C LEU A 84 3.35 -9.87 4.37
N ALA A 85 2.84 -11.03 4.77
CA ALA A 85 2.59 -12.14 3.84
C ALA A 85 1.24 -11.91 3.14
N LEU A 86 1.26 -11.71 1.82
CA LEU A 86 0.07 -11.38 1.02
C LEU A 86 -0.15 -12.40 -0.09
N ASP A 87 -1.39 -12.43 -0.58
CA ASP A 87 -1.73 -12.92 -1.90
C ASP A 87 -2.32 -11.78 -2.73
N VAL A 88 -2.05 -11.78 -4.03
CA VAL A 88 -2.61 -10.82 -4.97
C VAL A 88 -3.43 -11.51 -6.03
N ALA A 89 -4.66 -11.03 -6.26
CA ALA A 89 -5.47 -11.38 -7.42
C ALA A 89 -5.32 -10.29 -8.49
N PHE A 90 -4.83 -10.66 -9.68
CA PHE A 90 -4.82 -9.80 -10.85
C PHE A 90 -6.19 -9.82 -11.51
N ILE A 91 -6.71 -8.65 -11.87
CA ILE A 91 -8.08 -8.43 -12.36
C ILE A 91 -8.02 -7.86 -13.77
N ASP A 92 -8.68 -8.50 -14.70
CA ASP A 92 -8.74 -8.10 -16.12
C ASP A 92 -9.68 -6.89 -16.35
N PRO A 93 -9.73 -6.33 -17.58
CA PRO A 93 -10.65 -5.24 -17.92
C PRO A 93 -12.14 -5.58 -17.82
N LEU A 94 -12.49 -6.85 -17.77
CA LEU A 94 -13.86 -7.34 -17.56
C LEU A 94 -14.17 -7.58 -16.08
N TRP A 95 -13.25 -7.15 -15.20
CA TRP A 95 -13.35 -7.32 -13.75
C TRP A 95 -13.33 -8.78 -13.29
N ARG A 96 -12.62 -9.67 -13.99
CA ARG A 96 -12.44 -11.07 -13.60
C ARG A 96 -11.05 -11.32 -13.05
N VAL A 97 -10.96 -12.19 -12.06
CA VAL A 97 -9.70 -12.72 -11.57
C VAL A 97 -9.04 -13.54 -12.66
N ILE A 98 -7.84 -13.17 -13.09
CA ILE A 98 -7.06 -13.91 -14.10
C ILE A 98 -5.90 -14.70 -13.51
N ALA A 99 -5.44 -14.34 -12.33
CA ALA A 99 -4.42 -15.08 -11.58
C ALA A 99 -4.45 -14.69 -10.12
N ILE A 100 -4.07 -15.61 -9.24
CA ILE A 100 -3.79 -15.35 -7.81
C ILE A 100 -2.36 -15.80 -7.56
N LYS A 101 -1.53 -14.92 -7.01
CA LYS A 101 -0.10 -15.17 -6.75
C LYS A 101 0.30 -14.78 -5.34
N PRO A 102 1.25 -15.51 -4.73
CA PRO A 102 1.81 -15.11 -3.45
C PRO A 102 2.78 -13.93 -3.59
N LEU A 103 2.77 -13.04 -2.60
CA LEU A 103 3.73 -11.97 -2.40
C LEU A 103 4.45 -12.21 -1.07
N HIS A 104 5.77 -12.41 -1.12
CA HIS A 104 6.55 -12.73 0.08
C HIS A 104 7.03 -11.46 0.78
N PRO A 105 7.02 -11.43 2.12
CA PRO A 105 7.49 -10.26 2.87
C PRO A 105 8.87 -9.80 2.42
N LEU A 106 9.02 -8.48 2.18
CA LEU A 106 10.26 -7.80 1.83
C LEU A 106 10.93 -8.28 0.52
N ASP A 107 10.30 -9.15 -0.26
CA ASP A 107 10.82 -9.62 -1.55
C ASP A 107 10.60 -8.55 -2.64
N GLU A 108 11.69 -8.01 -3.17
CA GLU A 108 11.64 -7.01 -4.25
C GLU A 108 11.61 -7.65 -5.65
N THR A 109 11.56 -8.98 -5.74
CA THR A 109 11.39 -9.66 -7.03
C THR A 109 10.03 -9.33 -7.62
N PRO A 110 9.97 -8.80 -8.86
CA PRO A 110 8.69 -8.43 -9.46
C PRO A 110 7.75 -9.63 -9.66
N VAL A 111 6.51 -9.48 -9.21
CA VAL A 111 5.42 -10.45 -9.43
C VAL A 111 4.43 -9.85 -10.42
N SER A 112 4.22 -10.51 -11.54
CA SER A 112 3.35 -10.04 -12.64
C SER A 112 2.62 -11.19 -13.32
N VAL A 113 1.73 -10.86 -14.24
CA VAL A 113 1.11 -11.79 -15.20
C VAL A 113 1.46 -11.36 -16.61
N PRO A 114 1.48 -12.28 -17.61
CA PRO A 114 1.88 -11.94 -19.00
C PRO A 114 0.82 -11.21 -19.79
N THR A 115 -0.32 -10.87 -19.17
CA THR A 115 -1.46 -10.20 -19.79
C THR A 115 -1.75 -8.88 -19.08
N GLU A 116 -2.38 -7.94 -19.79
CA GLU A 116 -2.83 -6.69 -19.19
C GLU A 116 -3.91 -6.93 -18.13
N ALA A 117 -3.81 -6.18 -17.04
CA ALA A 117 -4.79 -6.15 -15.96
C ALA A 117 -5.24 -4.70 -15.71
N LEU A 118 -6.46 -4.54 -15.23
CA LEU A 118 -7.03 -3.25 -14.84
C LEU A 118 -6.79 -2.95 -13.37
N ALA A 119 -6.72 -3.99 -12.55
CA ALA A 119 -6.54 -3.86 -11.11
C ALA A 119 -5.78 -5.04 -10.52
N ALA A 120 -5.30 -4.86 -9.28
CA ALA A 120 -4.75 -5.90 -8.44
C ALA A 120 -5.36 -5.79 -7.04
N LEU A 121 -5.90 -6.88 -6.51
CA LEU A 121 -6.44 -6.96 -5.15
C LEU A 121 -5.46 -7.70 -4.25
N GLU A 122 -4.84 -6.98 -3.32
CA GLU A 122 -3.95 -7.54 -2.31
C GLU A 122 -4.74 -7.85 -1.04
N MET A 123 -4.58 -9.09 -0.54
CA MET A 123 -5.24 -9.58 0.67
C MET A 123 -4.22 -10.32 1.54
N PRO A 124 -4.49 -10.52 2.84
CA PRO A 124 -3.67 -11.38 3.67
C PRO A 124 -3.49 -12.77 3.05
N ARG A 125 -2.31 -13.37 3.21
CA ARG A 125 -1.99 -14.70 2.71
C ARG A 125 -3.09 -15.71 3.07
N GLY A 126 -3.54 -16.47 2.08
CA GLY A 126 -4.57 -17.49 2.23
C GLY A 126 -6.01 -16.96 2.24
N TRP A 127 -6.20 -15.64 2.13
CA TRP A 127 -7.55 -15.05 2.18
C TRP A 127 -8.43 -15.56 1.04
N PHE A 128 -7.93 -15.59 -0.19
CA PHE A 128 -8.70 -16.06 -1.36
C PHE A 128 -9.11 -17.53 -1.19
N GLN A 129 -8.18 -18.39 -0.78
CA GLN A 129 -8.46 -19.81 -0.53
C GLN A 129 -9.52 -20.01 0.57
N LYS A 130 -9.41 -19.25 1.67
CA LYS A 130 -10.37 -19.32 2.80
C LYS A 130 -11.79 -18.96 2.37
N HIS A 131 -11.93 -18.10 1.38
CA HIS A 131 -13.23 -17.62 0.89
C HIS A 131 -13.65 -18.28 -0.44
N ASN A 132 -12.95 -19.34 -0.88
CA ASN A 132 -13.22 -20.05 -2.14
C ASN A 132 -13.24 -19.13 -3.37
N ILE A 133 -12.39 -18.10 -3.35
CA ILE A 133 -12.24 -17.19 -4.50
C ILE A 133 -11.19 -17.79 -5.45
N GLU A 134 -11.60 -18.01 -6.68
CA GLU A 134 -10.78 -18.66 -7.71
C GLU A 134 -10.64 -17.78 -8.97
N VAL A 135 -9.75 -18.20 -9.86
CA VAL A 135 -9.62 -17.60 -11.19
C VAL A 135 -10.94 -17.72 -11.94
N GLY A 136 -11.39 -16.63 -12.58
CA GLY A 136 -12.67 -16.52 -13.25
C GLY A 136 -13.74 -15.79 -12.43
N GLU A 137 -13.59 -15.70 -11.12
CA GLU A 137 -14.53 -14.95 -10.27
C GLU A 137 -14.57 -13.47 -10.66
N LYS A 138 -15.77 -12.89 -10.57
CA LYS A 138 -15.98 -11.49 -10.88
C LYS A 138 -15.86 -10.63 -9.64
N LEU A 139 -15.05 -9.58 -9.73
CA LEU A 139 -15.01 -8.50 -8.74
C LEU A 139 -15.94 -7.38 -9.21
N THR A 140 -16.69 -6.79 -8.29
CA THR A 140 -17.57 -5.63 -8.53
C THR A 140 -17.23 -4.54 -7.54
N LEU A 141 -17.03 -3.30 -8.01
CA LEU A 141 -17.02 -2.13 -7.17
C LEU A 141 -18.47 -1.73 -6.89
N LEU A 142 -18.79 -1.56 -5.60
CA LEU A 142 -20.10 -1.12 -5.16
C LEU A 142 -20.08 0.39 -4.90
N PRO A 143 -21.21 1.11 -5.13
CA PRO A 143 -21.32 2.54 -4.85
C PRO A 143 -21.24 2.86 -3.37
#